data_ba0c983a6f7cb051213ff1297f7c2c0b
#
_entry.id   ba0c983a6f7cb051213ff1297f7c2c0b
#
_cell.length_a   1.000
_cell.length_b   1.000
_cell.length_c   1.000
_cell.angle_alpha   90.00
_cell.angle_beta   90.00
_cell.angle_gamma   90.00
#
_symmetry.space_group_name_H-M   'P 1'
#
loop_
_entity.id
_entity.type
_entity.pdbx_description
1 polymer ?
#
loop_
_entity_poly.entity_id
_entity_poly.type
_entity_poly.pdbx_seq_one_letter_code
_entity_poly.pdbx_strand_id
1 'polypeptide(L)'
;MAMAVVASSCQKDLGGSPDSPVVPGAVPADFDWKTTRNVTVSVSAPVVEGTTPPYAVIRIYSSPILSAENLAARGVAKSAMPFRSAFTLPAGTENLYVQTTLPDGTKSVKMVGAHGTVAVTGASMKAAAAPKMRLAANARVGSSMPDYPKMEAPDAASFDSKAVITAIESGKSYQLGASWAFYAAPEYLIPAGAEVAGKLDLNGGFSPYQAPILYVAGKLTLSSLNIGRAKLAVLPGGEVKIGTLKIQPSAADGAAVYVFADGKLSVGKPNVSGKCIVNNGTLTVDGSLDMNNGLTVYNTATGVLTVTDEMKVSNSARIYNDGAVTVDDLKINSDGEFHNCENALLVVNDECELERSTAIYQRGRASIEEMTARGTIWVNCHTSVNELEAQGAEFNFSANAGLDAGRVEFNNTNVSMARGAIFTMEEYNADEKGGKNNFTFTGDADPRAVVLISEKAYIRKGHETYFSGAIEVVYDNDRDEDYTIRKDYLTDGAVMSASQTTIITENGCNGGKDPVNPD
;
A
#
# COMPACT_ATOMS: atom_id res chain seq x y z
N MET A 1 39.80 47.36 -35.05
CA MET A 1 39.59 47.81 -33.66
C MET A 1 39.22 46.59 -32.87
N ALA A 2 40.17 45.97 -32.16
CA ALA A 2 39.94 44.76 -31.35
C ALA A 2 39.69 45.19 -29.92
N MET A 3 38.55 44.80 -29.38
CA MET A 3 38.22 45.07 -27.98
C MET A 3 38.66 43.85 -27.14
N ALA A 4 39.66 44.04 -26.32
CA ALA A 4 40.09 43.03 -25.33
C ALA A 4 39.17 43.11 -24.11
N VAL A 5 38.53 42.01 -23.79
CA VAL A 5 37.78 41.82 -22.53
C VAL A 5 38.78 41.35 -21.47
N VAL A 6 39.05 42.19 -20.50
CA VAL A 6 39.86 41.83 -19.33
C VAL A 6 38.96 41.14 -18.31
N ALA A 7 39.12 39.83 -18.13
CA ALA A 7 38.53 39.12 -17.02
C ALA A 7 39.35 39.39 -15.73
N SER A 8 38.77 40.12 -14.79
CA SER A 8 39.32 40.34 -13.46
C SER A 8 39.06 39.11 -12.61
N SER A 9 40.08 38.28 -12.33
CA SER A 9 40.02 37.21 -11.34
C SER A 9 40.33 37.80 -9.97
N CYS A 10 39.43 37.62 -9.01
CA CYS A 10 39.69 37.90 -7.59
C CYS A 10 40.76 36.94 -7.08
N GLN A 11 41.98 37.40 -6.97
CA GLN A 11 43.06 36.72 -6.30
C GLN A 11 42.99 37.05 -4.82
N LYS A 12 42.77 36.04 -3.97
CA LYS A 12 42.79 36.16 -2.50
C LYS A 12 44.24 36.03 -2.07
N ASP A 13 44.83 37.12 -1.58
CA ASP A 13 46.17 37.14 -1.02
C ASP A 13 46.28 36.20 0.21
N LEU A 14 46.94 35.07 0.02
CA LEU A 14 47.51 34.30 1.13
C LEU A 14 48.95 34.79 1.30
N GLY A 15 49.16 35.47 2.44
CA GLY A 15 50.44 36.06 2.81
C GLY A 15 51.61 35.08 2.76
N GLY A 16 52.42 35.19 1.74
CA GLY A 16 53.71 34.53 1.58
C GLY A 16 54.74 35.55 1.16
N SER A 17 55.96 35.43 1.68
CA SER A 17 57.11 36.30 1.50
C SER A 17 57.37 36.65 0.02
N PRO A 18 57.78 37.88 -0.31
CA PRO A 18 57.77 38.40 -1.69
C PRO A 18 58.88 37.91 -2.62
N ASP A 19 59.68 36.93 -2.29
CA ASP A 19 60.88 36.58 -3.07
C ASP A 19 60.99 35.14 -3.60
N SER A 20 59.89 34.41 -3.70
CA SER A 20 59.93 33.13 -4.43
C SER A 20 59.13 33.19 -5.71
N PRO A 21 59.72 32.89 -6.90
CA PRO A 21 58.95 32.80 -8.15
C PRO A 21 57.96 31.65 -7.99
N VAL A 22 56.67 32.01 -7.98
CA VAL A 22 55.60 30.98 -8.08
C VAL A 22 55.74 30.31 -9.41
N VAL A 23 56.40 29.16 -9.45
CA VAL A 23 56.33 28.25 -10.59
C VAL A 23 54.86 27.80 -10.63
N PRO A 24 54.11 28.03 -11.71
CA PRO A 24 52.81 27.48 -11.87
C PRO A 24 52.94 25.97 -11.63
N GLY A 25 52.31 25.47 -10.57
CA GLY A 25 52.38 24.06 -10.26
C GLY A 25 52.02 23.25 -11.51
N ALA A 26 52.92 22.40 -11.96
CA ALA A 26 52.64 21.53 -13.09
C ALA A 26 51.37 20.74 -12.71
N VAL A 27 50.34 20.85 -13.55
CA VAL A 27 49.13 20.03 -13.40
C VAL A 27 49.59 18.58 -13.40
N PRO A 28 49.31 17.78 -12.39
CA PRO A 28 49.69 16.38 -12.35
C PRO A 28 49.32 15.70 -13.66
N ALA A 29 50.17 14.82 -14.16
CA ALA A 29 49.99 14.16 -15.47
C ALA A 29 48.71 13.28 -15.49
N ASP A 30 48.19 12.95 -14.33
CA ASP A 30 46.97 12.18 -14.08
C ASP A 30 45.75 13.07 -13.74
N PHE A 31 45.88 14.40 -13.83
CA PHE A 31 44.77 15.31 -13.58
C PHE A 31 43.72 15.21 -14.70
N ASP A 32 42.56 14.64 -14.39
CA ASP A 32 41.44 14.52 -15.32
C ASP A 32 40.52 15.74 -15.20
N TRP A 33 40.46 16.53 -16.30
CA TRP A 33 39.61 17.73 -16.42
C TRP A 33 38.12 17.39 -16.48
N LYS A 34 37.74 16.14 -16.45
CA LYS A 34 36.35 15.75 -16.46
C LYS A 34 35.65 16.20 -15.18
N THR A 35 34.65 17.05 -15.37
CA THR A 35 33.80 17.55 -14.30
C THR A 35 32.70 16.55 -13.87
N THR A 36 32.51 15.52 -14.68
CA THR A 36 31.49 14.47 -14.46
C THR A 36 32.08 13.09 -14.71
N ARG A 37 31.44 12.09 -14.12
CA ARG A 37 31.76 10.67 -14.34
C ARG A 37 30.52 9.81 -14.44
N ASN A 38 30.58 8.74 -15.21
CA ASN A 38 29.50 7.77 -15.32
C ASN A 38 29.63 6.70 -14.20
N VAL A 39 28.51 6.39 -13.57
CA VAL A 39 28.39 5.36 -12.55
C VAL A 39 27.29 4.38 -12.96
N THR A 40 27.58 3.09 -12.88
CA THR A 40 26.57 2.05 -13.10
C THR A 40 26.27 1.40 -11.76
N VAL A 41 25.00 1.34 -11.38
CA VAL A 41 24.57 0.75 -10.10
C VAL A 41 23.67 -0.45 -10.38
N SER A 42 23.89 -1.52 -9.64
CA SER A 42 23.03 -2.70 -9.62
C SER A 42 22.60 -3.00 -8.19
N VAL A 43 21.30 -2.95 -7.91
CA VAL A 43 20.75 -3.16 -6.56
C VAL A 43 19.85 -4.38 -6.59
N SER A 44 20.16 -5.38 -5.78
CA SER A 44 19.30 -6.56 -5.59
C SER A 44 18.27 -6.30 -4.50
N ALA A 45 17.09 -6.91 -4.63
CA ALA A 45 16.11 -6.91 -3.56
C ALA A 45 16.73 -7.49 -2.27
N PRO A 46 16.47 -6.93 -1.09
CA PRO A 46 17.01 -7.44 0.16
C PRO A 46 16.38 -8.79 0.50
N VAL A 47 17.09 -9.59 1.30
CA VAL A 47 16.54 -10.81 1.90
C VAL A 47 16.03 -10.45 3.29
N VAL A 48 14.74 -10.72 3.56
CA VAL A 48 14.09 -10.45 4.84
C VAL A 48 13.81 -11.80 5.51
N GLU A 49 14.44 -12.08 6.65
CA GLU A 49 14.30 -13.36 7.40
C GLU A 49 14.33 -14.63 6.54
N GLY A 50 15.21 -14.64 5.53
CA GLY A 50 15.35 -15.78 4.62
C GLY A 50 14.39 -15.78 3.43
N THR A 51 13.47 -14.83 3.35
CA THR A 51 12.53 -14.65 2.24
C THR A 51 12.91 -13.41 1.44
N THR A 52 12.92 -13.52 0.13
CA THR A 52 13.10 -12.34 -0.74
C THR A 52 11.72 -11.76 -1.04
N PRO A 53 11.46 -10.47 -0.74
CA PRO A 53 10.19 -9.83 -1.08
C PRO A 53 9.99 -9.85 -2.60
N PRO A 54 8.75 -9.84 -3.10
CA PRO A 54 8.45 -9.87 -4.52
C PRO A 54 9.13 -8.70 -5.26
N TYR A 55 9.19 -7.54 -4.63
CA TYR A 55 9.90 -6.36 -5.12
C TYR A 55 10.37 -5.44 -3.99
N ALA A 56 11.26 -4.50 -4.33
CA ALA A 56 11.68 -3.42 -3.45
C ALA A 56 11.89 -2.15 -4.29
N VAL A 57 11.31 -1.03 -3.88
CA VAL A 57 11.53 0.26 -4.54
C VAL A 57 12.91 0.78 -4.17
N ILE A 58 13.72 1.10 -5.18
CA ILE A 58 15.08 1.59 -5.04
C ILE A 58 15.12 3.07 -5.42
N ARG A 59 15.72 3.89 -4.57
CA ARG A 59 16.05 5.29 -4.87
C ARG A 59 17.51 5.52 -4.55
N ILE A 60 18.23 6.16 -5.47
CA ILE A 60 19.68 6.40 -5.35
C ILE A 60 19.88 7.91 -5.32
N TYR A 61 20.51 8.40 -4.27
CA TYR A 61 20.77 9.82 -4.07
C TYR A 61 22.27 10.11 -4.10
N SER A 62 22.64 11.26 -4.65
CA SER A 62 24.02 11.77 -4.70
C SER A 62 24.45 12.50 -3.43
N SER A 63 23.55 12.66 -2.44
CA SER A 63 23.75 13.40 -1.20
C SER A 63 23.11 12.66 -0.02
N PRO A 64 23.59 12.84 1.22
CA PRO A 64 22.91 12.32 2.41
C PRO A 64 21.53 12.97 2.65
N ILE A 65 21.27 14.11 2.03
CA ILE A 65 19.95 14.74 2.02
C ILE A 65 19.13 14.07 0.94
N LEU A 66 18.17 13.21 1.35
CA LEU A 66 17.34 12.38 0.47
C LEU A 66 16.16 13.21 -0.10
N SER A 67 16.49 14.24 -0.88
CA SER A 67 15.54 15.12 -1.56
C SER A 67 15.46 14.80 -3.05
N ALA A 68 14.39 15.23 -3.71
CA ALA A 68 14.21 15.04 -5.15
C ALA A 68 15.36 15.61 -5.98
N GLU A 69 15.92 16.74 -5.58
CA GLU A 69 17.07 17.40 -6.24
C GLU A 69 18.36 16.58 -6.19
N ASN A 70 18.48 15.65 -5.25
CA ASN A 70 19.64 14.77 -5.08
C ASN A 70 19.38 13.36 -5.61
N LEU A 71 18.21 13.11 -6.19
CA LEU A 71 17.83 11.81 -6.73
C LEU A 71 18.57 11.58 -8.05
N ALA A 72 19.49 10.61 -8.04
CA ALA A 72 20.30 10.24 -9.21
C ALA A 72 19.65 9.13 -10.06
N ALA A 73 18.94 8.22 -9.43
CA ALA A 73 18.20 7.15 -10.10
C ALA A 73 17.12 6.56 -9.18
N ARG A 74 16.13 5.94 -9.80
CA ARG A 74 15.02 5.30 -9.14
C ARG A 74 14.56 4.09 -9.95
N GLY A 75 13.99 3.07 -9.29
CA GLY A 75 13.39 1.91 -9.95
C GLY A 75 13.07 0.80 -8.97
N VAL A 76 12.76 -0.37 -9.49
CA VAL A 76 12.31 -1.53 -8.72
C VAL A 76 13.30 -2.69 -8.89
N ALA A 77 13.70 -3.31 -7.78
CA ALA A 77 14.40 -4.57 -7.76
C ALA A 77 13.39 -5.67 -7.46
N LYS A 78 13.25 -6.67 -8.34
CA LYS A 78 12.43 -7.86 -8.13
C LYS A 78 13.29 -8.99 -7.53
N SER A 79 12.66 -10.00 -6.94
CA SER A 79 13.39 -11.11 -6.28
C SER A 79 14.45 -11.81 -7.15
N ALA A 80 14.18 -11.96 -8.45
CA ALA A 80 15.10 -12.58 -9.41
C ALA A 80 15.82 -11.58 -10.32
N MET A 81 15.48 -10.28 -10.27
CA MET A 81 15.98 -9.26 -11.18
C MET A 81 16.43 -8.01 -10.43
N PRO A 82 17.75 -7.76 -10.35
CA PRO A 82 18.26 -6.56 -9.71
C PRO A 82 17.88 -5.31 -10.53
N PHE A 83 17.54 -4.22 -9.84
CA PHE A 83 17.46 -2.90 -10.46
C PHE A 83 18.85 -2.50 -10.99
N ARG A 84 18.94 -2.06 -12.22
CA ARG A 84 20.18 -1.57 -12.84
C ARG A 84 19.94 -0.20 -13.45
N SER A 85 20.84 0.72 -13.16
CA SER A 85 20.80 2.08 -13.74
C SER A 85 22.21 2.57 -13.98
N ALA A 86 22.39 3.36 -15.05
CA ALA A 86 23.62 4.06 -15.34
C ALA A 86 23.30 5.56 -15.45
N PHE A 87 24.04 6.39 -14.73
CA PHE A 87 23.83 7.82 -14.69
C PHE A 87 25.15 8.56 -14.51
N THR A 88 25.14 9.86 -14.80
CA THR A 88 26.30 10.72 -14.71
C THR A 88 26.24 11.53 -13.41
N LEU A 89 27.36 11.59 -12.70
CA LEU A 89 27.51 12.35 -11.46
C LEU A 89 28.62 13.41 -11.59
N PRO A 90 28.57 14.50 -10.81
CA PRO A 90 29.72 15.37 -10.63
C PRO A 90 30.94 14.57 -10.17
N ALA A 91 32.11 14.86 -10.71
CA ALA A 91 33.34 14.12 -10.40
C ALA A 91 33.69 14.11 -8.90
N GLY A 92 33.29 15.15 -8.16
CA GLY A 92 33.48 15.27 -6.71
C GLY A 92 32.48 14.47 -5.84
N THR A 93 31.51 13.77 -6.43
CA THR A 93 30.57 12.95 -5.66
C THR A 93 31.27 11.66 -5.18
N GLU A 94 31.59 11.53 -3.92
CA GLU A 94 32.32 10.37 -3.39
C GLU A 94 31.40 9.20 -3.03
N ASN A 95 30.18 9.50 -2.59
CA ASN A 95 29.24 8.49 -2.07
C ASN A 95 27.86 8.62 -2.72
N LEU A 96 27.19 7.49 -2.80
CA LEU A 96 25.78 7.36 -3.14
C LEU A 96 25.02 6.82 -1.93
N TYR A 97 23.78 7.24 -1.78
CA TYR A 97 22.88 6.83 -0.72
C TYR A 97 21.73 6.05 -1.36
N VAL A 98 21.78 4.73 -1.23
CA VAL A 98 20.79 3.82 -1.80
C VAL A 98 19.70 3.57 -0.78
N GLN A 99 18.54 4.17 -1.00
CA GLN A 99 17.34 3.91 -0.22
C GLN A 99 16.58 2.74 -0.83
N THR A 100 16.29 1.75 -0.01
CA THR A 100 15.46 0.61 -0.36
C THR A 100 14.17 0.70 0.45
N THR A 101 13.03 0.63 -0.22
CA THR A 101 11.70 0.60 0.42
C THR A 101 11.06 -0.75 0.11
N LEU A 102 10.70 -1.50 1.15
CA LEU A 102 10.01 -2.78 1.04
C LEU A 102 8.51 -2.59 0.81
N PRO A 103 7.77 -3.62 0.37
CA PRO A 103 6.31 -3.55 0.22
C PRO A 103 5.58 -3.13 1.49
N ASP A 104 6.08 -3.50 2.66
CA ASP A 104 5.55 -3.10 3.97
C ASP A 104 5.85 -1.63 4.36
N GLY A 105 6.49 -0.86 3.46
CA GLY A 105 6.91 0.52 3.70
C GLY A 105 8.18 0.66 4.55
N THR A 106 8.80 -0.45 4.98
CA THR A 106 10.09 -0.42 5.69
C THR A 106 11.17 0.17 4.78
N LYS A 107 11.88 1.19 5.28
CA LYS A 107 12.95 1.86 4.54
C LYS A 107 14.31 1.58 5.16
N SER A 108 15.30 1.35 4.32
CA SER A 108 16.72 1.33 4.70
C SER A 108 17.51 2.22 3.78
N VAL A 109 18.59 2.81 4.29
CA VAL A 109 19.51 3.61 3.50
C VAL A 109 20.90 3.02 3.66
N LYS A 110 21.56 2.74 2.54
CA LYS A 110 22.94 2.24 2.51
C LYS A 110 23.82 3.23 1.77
N MET A 111 24.89 3.67 2.41
CA MET A 111 25.93 4.45 1.76
C MET A 111 26.88 3.51 1.01
N VAL A 112 27.21 3.86 -0.24
CA VAL A 112 28.15 3.12 -1.09
C VAL A 112 29.03 4.12 -1.85
N GLY A 113 30.27 3.73 -2.16
CA GLY A 113 31.16 4.59 -2.93
C GLY A 113 30.65 4.79 -4.37
N ALA A 114 30.78 6.01 -4.88
CA ALA A 114 30.25 6.40 -6.19
C ALA A 114 31.29 6.20 -7.30
N HIS A 115 31.94 5.04 -7.40
CA HIS A 115 32.99 4.79 -8.39
C HIS A 115 32.71 3.57 -9.27
N GLY A 116 32.73 3.77 -10.59
CA GLY A 116 32.65 2.68 -11.57
C GLY A 116 31.33 1.89 -11.50
N THR A 117 31.43 0.56 -11.40
CA THR A 117 30.26 -0.30 -11.26
C THR A 117 30.06 -0.65 -9.79
N VAL A 118 28.93 -0.23 -9.24
CA VAL A 118 28.55 -0.42 -7.83
C VAL A 118 27.50 -1.54 -7.74
N ALA A 119 27.84 -2.64 -7.09
CA ALA A 119 26.89 -3.69 -6.77
C ALA A 119 26.41 -3.54 -5.32
N VAL A 120 25.13 -3.32 -5.12
CA VAL A 120 24.51 -3.24 -3.81
C VAL A 120 23.70 -4.52 -3.61
N THR A 121 24.26 -5.46 -2.85
CA THR A 121 23.44 -6.53 -2.29
C THR A 121 22.56 -5.93 -1.23
N GLY A 122 21.26 -6.14 -1.33
CA GLY A 122 20.32 -5.74 -0.30
C GLY A 122 20.83 -6.25 1.05
N ALA A 123 20.99 -5.38 2.03
CA ALA A 123 21.36 -5.80 3.37
C ALA A 123 20.33 -6.85 3.81
N SER A 124 20.79 -7.94 4.45
CA SER A 124 19.87 -8.82 5.17
C SER A 124 19.14 -7.94 6.19
N MET A 125 17.94 -7.56 5.84
CA MET A 125 17.06 -6.85 6.76
C MET A 125 16.50 -7.95 7.67
N LYS A 126 16.68 -7.82 8.97
CA LYS A 126 15.74 -8.50 9.87
C LYS A 126 14.39 -7.96 9.47
N ALA A 127 13.40 -8.84 9.22
CA ALA A 127 12.03 -8.40 9.24
C ALA A 127 11.95 -7.53 10.51
N ALA A 128 11.60 -6.29 10.37
CA ALA A 128 11.08 -5.57 11.52
C ALA A 128 10.06 -6.55 12.06
N ALA A 129 10.28 -7.09 13.26
CA ALA A 129 9.33 -7.99 13.92
C ALA A 129 8.00 -7.33 13.68
N ALA A 130 7.09 -8.02 12.94
CA ALA A 130 5.89 -7.45 12.35
C ALA A 130 5.50 -6.31 13.28
N PRO A 131 5.59 -5.06 12.88
CA PRO A 131 5.80 -4.02 13.85
C PRO A 131 4.72 -4.26 14.86
N LYS A 132 5.10 -4.61 16.11
CA LYS A 132 4.21 -4.37 17.22
C LYS A 132 4.09 -2.89 17.18
N MET A 133 3.25 -2.43 16.27
CA MET A 133 2.85 -1.05 16.18
C MET A 133 2.16 -0.80 17.51
N ARG A 134 2.99 -0.54 18.54
CA ARG A 134 2.58 0.35 19.59
C ARG A 134 2.36 1.65 18.85
N LEU A 135 1.18 1.77 18.27
CA LEU A 135 0.55 3.04 18.04
C LEU A 135 0.68 3.73 19.38
N ALA A 136 1.64 4.66 19.44
CA ALA A 136 1.62 5.64 20.51
C ALA A 136 0.18 6.14 20.52
N ALA A 137 -0.49 6.02 21.66
CA ALA A 137 -1.86 6.46 21.86
C ALA A 137 -1.90 8.00 21.87
N ASN A 138 -1.42 8.61 20.81
CA ASN A 138 -1.38 10.05 20.59
C ASN A 138 -2.44 10.40 19.58
N ALA A 139 -3.53 10.93 20.13
CA ALA A 139 -4.54 11.72 19.46
C ALA A 139 -4.94 11.20 18.06
N ARG A 140 -5.83 10.23 18.01
CA ARG A 140 -6.61 9.91 16.82
C ARG A 140 -7.38 11.15 16.38
N VAL A 141 -6.85 11.87 15.41
CA VAL A 141 -7.67 12.70 14.56
C VAL A 141 -8.47 11.71 13.71
N GLY A 142 -9.78 11.66 13.88
CA GLY A 142 -10.78 10.80 13.30
C GLY A 142 -10.29 9.72 12.33
N SER A 143 -10.25 8.45 12.79
CA SER A 143 -10.06 7.30 11.90
C SER A 143 -11.25 7.21 10.94
N SER A 144 -11.00 6.97 9.64
CA SER A 144 -12.05 6.67 8.66
C SER A 144 -12.70 5.29 8.88
N MET A 145 -12.20 4.53 9.86
CA MET A 145 -12.85 3.31 10.32
C MET A 145 -14.20 3.66 10.95
N PRO A 146 -15.33 3.21 10.40
CA PRO A 146 -16.65 3.47 10.97
C PRO A 146 -16.82 2.71 12.29
N ASP A 147 -17.84 3.08 13.05
CA ASP A 147 -18.23 2.31 14.23
C ASP A 147 -18.58 0.88 13.83
N TYR A 148 -18.00 -0.08 14.53
CA TYR A 148 -18.20 -1.51 14.29
C TYR A 148 -18.68 -2.21 15.55
N PRO A 149 -19.36 -3.38 15.42
CA PRO A 149 -19.82 -4.16 16.55
C PRO A 149 -18.66 -4.52 17.48
N LYS A 150 -18.74 -4.14 18.74
CA LYS A 150 -17.74 -4.47 19.77
C LYS A 150 -18.23 -5.64 20.59
N MET A 151 -17.30 -6.46 21.04
CA MET A 151 -17.54 -7.59 21.93
C MET A 151 -16.52 -7.52 23.06
N GLU A 152 -16.97 -7.79 24.28
CA GLU A 152 -16.08 -7.93 25.43
C GLU A 152 -15.73 -9.40 25.61
N ALA A 153 -14.48 -9.67 26.01
CA ALA A 153 -14.08 -11.02 26.36
C ALA A 153 -14.74 -11.40 27.69
N PRO A 154 -15.42 -12.55 27.78
CA PRO A 154 -16.07 -12.96 29.02
C PRO A 154 -15.03 -13.39 30.06
N ASP A 155 -15.40 -13.33 31.34
CA ASP A 155 -14.64 -13.99 32.39
C ASP A 155 -14.82 -15.51 32.26
N ALA A 156 -13.71 -16.24 32.09
CA ALA A 156 -13.75 -17.71 32.01
C ALA A 156 -14.37 -18.38 33.25
N ALA A 157 -14.29 -17.76 34.42
CA ALA A 157 -14.88 -18.26 35.64
C ALA A 157 -16.41 -18.11 35.68
N SER A 158 -17.01 -17.32 34.78
CA SER A 158 -18.47 -17.13 34.73
C SER A 158 -19.24 -18.26 34.05
N PHE A 159 -18.54 -19.19 33.38
CA PHE A 159 -19.19 -20.27 32.64
C PHE A 159 -19.59 -21.44 33.53
N ASP A 160 -20.84 -21.89 33.41
CA ASP A 160 -21.28 -23.16 33.99
C ASP A 160 -20.48 -24.31 33.35
N SER A 161 -20.18 -25.34 34.15
CA SER A 161 -19.45 -26.53 33.70
C SER A 161 -20.08 -27.22 32.48
N LYS A 162 -21.38 -27.11 32.30
CA LYS A 162 -22.10 -27.63 31.11
C LYS A 162 -21.90 -26.81 29.86
N ALA A 163 -21.47 -25.56 29.99
CA ALA A 163 -21.16 -24.67 28.88
C ALA A 163 -19.68 -24.75 28.46
N VAL A 164 -18.84 -25.46 29.23
CA VAL A 164 -17.43 -25.66 28.95
C VAL A 164 -17.26 -26.91 28.08
N ILE A 165 -16.68 -26.72 26.89
CA ILE A 165 -16.44 -27.77 25.90
C ILE A 165 -14.96 -28.14 25.91
N THR A 166 -14.63 -29.33 26.37
CA THR A 166 -13.24 -29.84 26.37
C THR A 166 -13.00 -30.94 25.35
N ALA A 167 -14.06 -31.55 24.82
CA ALA A 167 -13.98 -32.56 23.77
C ALA A 167 -15.31 -32.65 22.99
N ILE A 168 -15.23 -33.05 21.73
CA ILE A 168 -16.37 -33.48 20.91
C ILE A 168 -16.23 -34.98 20.66
N GLU A 169 -17.26 -35.75 20.98
CA GLU A 169 -17.24 -37.21 20.77
C GLU A 169 -17.12 -37.52 19.25
N SER A 170 -16.21 -38.43 18.93
CA SER A 170 -15.98 -38.84 17.53
C SER A 170 -17.27 -39.37 16.89
N GLY A 171 -17.58 -38.85 15.71
CA GLY A 171 -18.78 -39.23 14.95
C GLY A 171 -20.08 -38.53 15.35
N LYS A 172 -20.10 -37.74 16.41
CA LYS A 172 -21.25 -36.92 16.78
C LYS A 172 -21.09 -35.49 16.28
N SER A 173 -22.20 -34.89 15.83
CA SER A 173 -22.32 -33.47 15.55
C SER A 173 -22.83 -32.77 16.80
N TYR A 174 -22.07 -31.80 17.31
CA TYR A 174 -22.52 -30.98 18.43
C TYR A 174 -23.36 -29.81 17.87
N GLN A 175 -24.65 -29.77 18.25
CA GLN A 175 -25.49 -28.61 17.93
C GLN A 175 -25.53 -27.68 19.14
N LEU A 176 -24.97 -26.49 18.99
CA LEU A 176 -25.04 -25.44 19.99
C LEU A 176 -26.28 -24.58 19.74
N GLY A 177 -27.09 -24.40 20.80
CA GLY A 177 -28.24 -23.50 20.75
C GLY A 177 -29.57 -24.15 20.31
N ALA A 178 -29.71 -25.47 20.28
CA ALA A 178 -30.95 -26.18 19.95
C ALA A 178 -31.99 -26.16 21.10
N SER A 179 -31.82 -25.34 22.12
CA SER A 179 -32.75 -25.26 23.25
C SER A 179 -33.92 -24.33 22.96
N TRP A 180 -35.14 -24.81 23.17
CA TRP A 180 -36.40 -24.05 23.14
C TRP A 180 -36.56 -23.06 24.30
N ALA A 181 -35.51 -22.87 25.11
CA ALA A 181 -35.56 -21.98 26.27
C ALA A 181 -35.54 -20.49 25.81
N PHE A 182 -36.58 -19.78 26.17
CA PHE A 182 -36.79 -18.35 25.86
C PHE A 182 -35.87 -17.39 26.67
N TYR A 183 -34.88 -17.90 27.38
CA TYR A 183 -34.02 -17.13 28.27
C TYR A 183 -32.58 -17.15 27.79
N ALA A 184 -31.88 -16.04 27.93
CA ALA A 184 -30.50 -15.70 27.63
C ALA A 184 -29.77 -16.55 26.56
N ALA A 185 -29.07 -15.93 25.63
CA ALA A 185 -28.29 -16.65 24.63
C ALA A 185 -27.32 -17.61 25.35
N PRO A 186 -27.31 -18.91 25.03
CA PRO A 186 -26.36 -19.82 25.66
C PRO A 186 -24.95 -19.46 25.18
N GLU A 187 -24.07 -19.23 26.13
CA GLU A 187 -22.66 -18.99 25.89
C GLU A 187 -21.86 -20.25 26.16
N TYR A 188 -20.93 -20.59 25.28
CA TYR A 188 -20.09 -21.77 25.37
C TYR A 188 -18.61 -21.36 25.34
N LEU A 189 -17.78 -22.08 26.09
CA LEU A 189 -16.34 -21.81 26.16
C LEU A 189 -15.53 -23.07 25.83
N ILE A 190 -14.59 -22.96 24.93
CA ILE A 190 -13.45 -23.86 24.80
C ILE A 190 -12.31 -23.22 25.59
N PRO A 191 -11.96 -23.74 26.79
CA PRO A 191 -11.02 -23.07 27.67
C PRO A 191 -9.59 -23.15 27.18
N ALA A 192 -8.73 -22.27 27.68
CA ALA A 192 -7.29 -22.31 27.40
C ALA A 192 -6.71 -23.71 27.78
N GLY A 193 -5.84 -24.21 26.92
CA GLY A 193 -5.24 -25.53 27.05
C GLY A 193 -6.09 -26.70 26.55
N ALA A 194 -7.38 -26.51 26.26
CA ALA A 194 -8.19 -27.53 25.62
C ALA A 194 -7.88 -27.61 24.11
N GLU A 195 -7.85 -28.83 23.57
CA GLU A 195 -7.74 -29.11 22.14
C GLU A 195 -8.99 -29.88 21.70
N VAL A 196 -9.87 -29.22 20.97
CA VAL A 196 -11.14 -29.75 20.51
C VAL A 196 -11.14 -29.94 19.02
N ALA A 197 -11.50 -31.12 18.55
CA ALA A 197 -11.64 -31.42 17.14
C ALA A 197 -12.92 -32.18 16.85
N GLY A 198 -13.56 -31.99 15.72
CA GLY A 198 -14.77 -32.73 15.36
C GLY A 198 -15.69 -31.99 14.41
N LYS A 199 -17.00 -32.19 14.59
CA LYS A 199 -18.06 -31.49 13.86
C LYS A 199 -18.88 -30.64 14.84
N LEU A 200 -19.00 -29.37 14.51
CA LEU A 200 -19.76 -28.42 15.29
C LEU A 200 -20.74 -27.68 14.38
N ASP A 201 -21.96 -27.50 14.81
CA ASP A 201 -22.97 -26.72 14.12
C ASP A 201 -23.45 -25.59 15.04
N LEU A 202 -23.29 -24.35 14.55
CA LEU A 202 -23.72 -23.12 15.22
C LEU A 202 -25.02 -22.57 14.59
N ASN A 203 -25.90 -23.43 14.18
CA ASN A 203 -27.15 -23.05 13.53
C ASN A 203 -28.21 -22.49 14.50
N GLY A 204 -27.86 -21.94 15.60
CA GLY A 204 -28.69 -21.24 16.59
C GLY A 204 -30.21 -21.34 16.47
N GLY A 205 -30.92 -21.53 17.58
CA GLY A 205 -32.35 -21.79 17.61
C GLY A 205 -33.27 -20.77 16.93
N PHE A 206 -34.55 -21.08 16.84
CA PHE A 206 -35.62 -20.33 16.18
C PHE A 206 -35.94 -18.93 16.77
N SER A 207 -35.29 -18.54 17.88
CA SER A 207 -35.54 -17.23 18.49
C SER A 207 -34.73 -16.14 17.84
N PRO A 208 -35.35 -15.06 17.34
CA PRO A 208 -34.63 -13.93 16.75
C PRO A 208 -33.83 -13.09 17.78
N TYR A 209 -34.06 -13.31 19.06
CA TYR A 209 -33.55 -12.46 20.15
C TYR A 209 -32.28 -12.99 20.82
N GLN A 210 -31.83 -14.20 20.52
CA GLN A 210 -30.73 -14.83 21.29
C GLN A 210 -29.86 -15.71 20.37
N ALA A 211 -28.72 -15.18 19.96
CA ALA A 211 -27.74 -15.94 19.24
C ALA A 211 -26.76 -16.63 20.20
N PRO A 212 -26.59 -17.95 20.15
CA PRO A 212 -25.53 -18.60 20.92
C PRO A 212 -24.16 -18.08 20.53
N ILE A 213 -23.25 -17.97 21.49
CA ILE A 213 -21.88 -17.51 21.27
C ILE A 213 -20.94 -18.64 21.67
N LEU A 214 -20.03 -18.99 20.76
CA LEU A 214 -18.92 -19.89 21.08
C LEU A 214 -17.65 -19.06 21.26
N TYR A 215 -17.14 -19.02 22.47
CA TYR A 215 -15.85 -18.44 22.80
C TYR A 215 -14.76 -19.52 22.76
N VAL A 216 -13.63 -19.22 22.14
CA VAL A 216 -12.50 -20.14 22.00
C VAL A 216 -11.24 -19.49 22.56
N ALA A 217 -10.80 -19.95 23.74
CA ALA A 217 -9.51 -19.58 24.33
C ALA A 217 -8.45 -20.69 24.16
N GLY A 218 -8.87 -21.91 23.83
CA GLY A 218 -8.02 -23.05 23.49
C GLY A 218 -7.86 -23.25 22.00
N LYS A 219 -7.70 -24.51 21.57
CA LYS A 219 -7.62 -24.86 20.15
C LYS A 219 -8.90 -25.54 19.69
N LEU A 220 -9.40 -25.12 18.53
CA LEU A 220 -10.56 -25.72 17.87
C LEU A 220 -10.21 -26.06 16.42
N THR A 221 -10.34 -27.33 16.05
CA THR A 221 -10.12 -27.79 14.67
C THR A 221 -11.39 -28.44 14.11
N LEU A 222 -11.96 -27.84 13.09
CA LEU A 222 -13.19 -28.30 12.45
C LEU A 222 -12.97 -28.51 10.95
N SER A 223 -13.51 -29.60 10.41
CA SER A 223 -13.57 -29.77 8.95
C SER A 223 -14.54 -28.79 8.30
N SER A 224 -15.61 -28.43 9.00
CA SER A 224 -16.58 -27.42 8.55
C SER A 224 -17.30 -26.78 9.74
N LEU A 225 -17.69 -25.52 9.58
CA LEU A 225 -18.52 -24.77 10.50
C LEU A 225 -19.57 -23.99 9.74
N ASN A 226 -20.83 -24.13 10.13
CA ASN A 226 -21.93 -23.36 9.61
C ASN A 226 -22.43 -22.41 10.72
N ILE A 227 -22.33 -21.10 10.46
CA ILE A 227 -22.83 -20.05 11.36
C ILE A 227 -24.14 -19.52 10.78
N GLY A 228 -25.25 -19.92 11.38
CA GLY A 228 -26.57 -19.39 11.09
C GLY A 228 -26.85 -18.14 11.93
N ARG A 229 -27.49 -18.32 13.09
CA ARG A 229 -27.79 -17.23 14.04
C ARG A 229 -26.80 -17.12 15.20
N ALA A 230 -25.79 -17.97 15.24
CA ALA A 230 -24.77 -17.98 16.28
C ALA A 230 -23.62 -17.01 16.00
N LYS A 231 -22.71 -16.89 16.97
CA LYS A 231 -21.47 -16.11 16.86
C LYS A 231 -20.28 -16.97 17.23
N LEU A 232 -19.17 -16.75 16.56
CA LEU A 232 -17.85 -17.32 16.90
C LEU A 232 -16.96 -16.19 17.41
N ALA A 233 -16.39 -16.36 18.61
CA ALA A 233 -15.45 -15.42 19.20
C ALA A 233 -14.13 -16.12 19.53
N VAL A 234 -13.06 -15.76 18.84
CA VAL A 234 -11.71 -16.30 19.10
C VAL A 234 -11.02 -15.37 20.09
N LEU A 235 -10.87 -15.84 21.32
CA LEU A 235 -10.30 -15.08 22.43
C LEU A 235 -8.77 -14.94 22.31
N PRO A 236 -8.13 -14.05 23.10
CA PRO A 236 -6.68 -13.95 23.16
C PRO A 236 -6.02 -15.31 23.47
N GLY A 237 -5.05 -15.71 22.65
CA GLY A 237 -4.40 -17.02 22.75
C GLY A 237 -5.18 -18.18 22.14
N GLY A 238 -6.46 -17.99 21.77
CA GLY A 238 -7.26 -18.99 21.08
C GLY A 238 -6.78 -19.24 19.64
N GLU A 239 -6.83 -20.49 19.20
CA GLU A 239 -6.49 -20.91 17.85
C GLU A 239 -7.62 -21.73 17.23
N VAL A 240 -8.20 -21.23 16.14
CA VAL A 240 -9.30 -21.88 15.44
C VAL A 240 -8.89 -22.21 14.01
N LYS A 241 -9.07 -23.47 13.60
CA LYS A 241 -8.86 -23.92 12.23
C LYS A 241 -10.15 -24.52 11.68
N ILE A 242 -10.62 -24.00 10.55
CA ILE A 242 -11.88 -24.43 9.91
C ILE A 242 -11.59 -24.74 8.43
N GLY A 243 -11.86 -25.96 7.99
CA GLY A 243 -11.72 -26.34 6.60
C GLY A 243 -12.70 -25.57 5.70
N THR A 244 -14.00 -25.60 6.04
CA THR A 244 -15.04 -24.84 5.34
C THR A 244 -15.87 -24.02 6.31
N LEU A 245 -15.85 -22.69 6.17
CA LEU A 245 -16.66 -21.78 6.97
C LEU A 245 -17.83 -21.26 6.13
N LYS A 246 -19.05 -21.45 6.60
CA LYS A 246 -20.25 -20.87 6.01
C LYS A 246 -20.91 -19.90 7.00
N ILE A 247 -21.10 -18.64 6.57
CA ILE A 247 -21.88 -17.64 7.28
C ILE A 247 -23.13 -17.34 6.48
N GLN A 248 -24.31 -17.47 7.09
CA GLN A 248 -25.59 -17.24 6.45
C GLN A 248 -26.05 -15.79 6.61
N PRO A 249 -26.79 -15.20 5.64
CA PRO A 249 -27.30 -13.83 5.75
C PRO A 249 -28.26 -13.61 6.92
N SER A 250 -28.88 -14.68 7.43
CA SER A 250 -29.83 -14.65 8.55
C SER A 250 -29.16 -14.59 9.93
N ALA A 251 -27.82 -14.47 9.99
CA ALA A 251 -27.10 -14.38 11.25
C ALA A 251 -27.65 -13.25 12.15
N ALA A 252 -27.50 -13.39 13.46
CA ALA A 252 -27.96 -12.42 14.45
C ALA A 252 -27.29 -11.04 14.28
N ASP A 253 -27.88 -10.00 14.85
CA ASP A 253 -27.30 -8.67 14.82
C ASP A 253 -25.88 -8.63 15.41
N GLY A 254 -25.02 -7.79 14.84
CA GLY A 254 -23.62 -7.67 15.21
C GLY A 254 -22.69 -8.56 14.38
N ALA A 255 -21.48 -8.78 14.88
CA ALA A 255 -20.48 -9.61 14.20
C ALA A 255 -20.84 -11.10 14.28
N ALA A 256 -20.81 -11.81 13.16
CA ALA A 256 -20.93 -13.26 13.11
C ALA A 256 -19.64 -13.95 13.58
N VAL A 257 -18.49 -13.34 13.28
CA VAL A 257 -17.16 -13.77 13.70
C VAL A 257 -16.43 -12.59 14.34
N TYR A 258 -15.83 -12.83 15.48
CA TYR A 258 -15.01 -11.86 16.20
C TYR A 258 -13.67 -12.50 16.57
N VAL A 259 -12.57 -11.97 16.06
CA VAL A 259 -11.21 -12.40 16.41
C VAL A 259 -10.60 -11.33 17.30
N PHE A 260 -10.37 -11.66 18.58
CA PHE A 260 -9.74 -10.75 19.53
C PHE A 260 -8.25 -10.59 19.25
N ALA A 261 -7.63 -9.55 19.79
CA ALA A 261 -6.18 -9.38 19.75
C ALA A 261 -5.48 -10.65 20.27
N ASP A 262 -4.42 -11.07 19.60
CA ASP A 262 -3.70 -12.34 19.85
C ASP A 262 -4.52 -13.63 19.60
N GLY A 263 -5.79 -13.55 19.19
CA GLY A 263 -6.57 -14.65 18.67
C GLY A 263 -6.20 -15.00 17.23
N LYS A 264 -6.32 -16.27 16.84
CA LYS A 264 -5.98 -16.75 15.50
C LYS A 264 -7.11 -17.56 14.89
N LEU A 265 -7.57 -17.17 13.73
CA LEU A 265 -8.55 -17.89 12.93
C LEU A 265 -7.95 -18.22 11.55
N SER A 266 -7.92 -19.50 11.21
CA SER A 266 -7.54 -19.96 9.86
C SER A 266 -8.72 -20.67 9.21
N VAL A 267 -9.02 -20.30 7.95
CA VAL A 267 -10.16 -20.82 7.18
C VAL A 267 -9.67 -21.27 5.80
N GLY A 268 -9.94 -22.52 5.42
CA GLY A 268 -9.57 -23.04 4.12
C GLY A 268 -10.52 -22.61 3.00
N LYS A 269 -11.82 -22.72 3.20
CA LYS A 269 -12.85 -22.37 2.20
C LYS A 269 -13.97 -21.55 2.84
N PRO A 270 -13.88 -20.23 2.81
CA PRO A 270 -14.98 -19.39 3.28
C PRO A 270 -16.11 -19.31 2.25
N ASN A 271 -17.34 -19.44 2.70
CA ASN A 271 -18.55 -19.10 1.97
C ASN A 271 -19.35 -18.15 2.85
N VAL A 272 -19.04 -16.88 2.73
CA VAL A 272 -19.49 -15.84 3.66
C VAL A 272 -20.35 -14.82 2.93
N SER A 273 -21.55 -14.56 3.45
CA SER A 273 -22.45 -13.58 2.86
C SER A 273 -23.26 -12.86 3.92
N GLY A 274 -23.45 -11.56 3.74
CA GLY A 274 -24.18 -10.68 4.65
C GLY A 274 -23.60 -10.66 6.08
N LYS A 275 -23.85 -9.63 6.88
CA LYS A 275 -23.31 -9.47 8.24
C LYS A 275 -21.84 -9.03 8.27
N CYS A 276 -21.19 -9.15 9.43
CA CYS A 276 -19.83 -8.67 9.53
C CYS A 276 -18.88 -9.66 10.23
N ILE A 277 -17.62 -9.48 9.92
CA ILE A 277 -16.46 -10.08 10.57
C ILE A 277 -15.66 -8.95 11.21
N VAL A 278 -15.31 -9.09 12.49
CA VAL A 278 -14.42 -8.14 13.18
C VAL A 278 -13.12 -8.87 13.50
N ASN A 279 -12.02 -8.40 12.94
CA ASN A 279 -10.69 -8.94 13.15
C ASN A 279 -9.80 -7.95 13.90
N ASN A 280 -9.55 -8.22 15.18
CA ASN A 280 -8.54 -7.54 15.98
C ASN A 280 -7.26 -8.38 16.15
N GLY A 281 -7.27 -9.65 15.69
CA GLY A 281 -6.19 -10.62 15.82
C GLY A 281 -5.62 -11.01 14.45
N THR A 282 -5.43 -12.30 14.24
CA THR A 282 -4.96 -12.84 12.95
C THR A 282 -6.07 -13.67 12.30
N LEU A 283 -6.47 -13.26 11.11
CA LEU A 283 -7.38 -14.01 10.25
C LEU A 283 -6.62 -14.43 8.98
N THR A 284 -6.49 -15.72 8.77
CA THR A 284 -5.88 -16.29 7.57
C THR A 284 -6.92 -17.06 6.77
N VAL A 285 -7.05 -16.75 5.50
CA VAL A 285 -7.82 -17.52 4.53
C VAL A 285 -6.82 -18.24 3.63
N ASP A 286 -6.84 -19.58 3.72
CA ASP A 286 -5.98 -20.45 2.93
C ASP A 286 -6.70 -20.81 1.61
N GLY A 287 -6.63 -19.92 0.65
CA GLY A 287 -7.35 -19.91 -0.60
C GLY A 287 -8.10 -18.59 -0.82
N SER A 288 -9.16 -18.62 -1.62
CA SER A 288 -9.92 -17.43 -2.00
C SER A 288 -10.96 -17.01 -0.96
N LEU A 289 -11.16 -15.70 -0.82
CA LEU A 289 -12.22 -15.08 0.00
C LEU A 289 -13.23 -14.34 -0.88
N ASP A 290 -14.37 -14.97 -1.14
CA ASP A 290 -15.47 -14.35 -1.91
C ASP A 290 -16.44 -13.62 -0.96
N MET A 291 -16.36 -12.30 -0.92
CA MET A 291 -17.20 -11.42 -0.13
C MET A 291 -18.36 -10.91 -0.96
N ASN A 292 -19.57 -11.17 -0.51
CA ASN A 292 -20.77 -10.77 -1.26
C ASN A 292 -21.96 -10.42 -0.37
N ASN A 293 -23.07 -9.96 -0.99
CA ASN A 293 -24.35 -9.67 -0.33
C ASN A 293 -24.22 -8.75 0.91
N GLY A 294 -23.45 -7.68 0.80
CA GLY A 294 -23.28 -6.70 1.85
C GLY A 294 -22.47 -7.18 3.06
N LEU A 295 -21.66 -8.25 2.92
CA LEU A 295 -20.71 -8.62 3.96
C LEU A 295 -19.75 -7.47 4.24
N THR A 296 -19.57 -7.15 5.52
CA THR A 296 -18.59 -6.14 5.93
C THR A 296 -17.49 -6.79 6.77
N VAL A 297 -16.24 -6.54 6.41
CA VAL A 297 -15.07 -6.95 7.20
C VAL A 297 -14.44 -5.71 7.83
N TYR A 298 -14.31 -5.71 9.14
CA TYR A 298 -13.58 -4.71 9.92
C TYR A 298 -12.25 -5.32 10.36
N ASN A 299 -11.17 -5.00 9.66
CA ASN A 299 -9.81 -5.35 10.07
C ASN A 299 -9.25 -4.18 10.87
N THR A 300 -9.28 -4.29 12.20
CA THR A 300 -8.97 -3.17 13.09
C THR A 300 -7.46 -2.93 13.21
N ALA A 301 -7.05 -1.91 13.93
CA ALA A 301 -5.65 -1.45 14.01
C ALA A 301 -4.64 -2.54 14.44
N THR A 302 -5.07 -3.57 15.15
CA THR A 302 -4.23 -4.74 15.51
C THR A 302 -4.49 -5.95 14.62
N GLY A 303 -5.47 -5.86 13.72
CA GLY A 303 -5.89 -6.95 12.87
C GLY A 303 -4.90 -7.22 11.73
N VAL A 304 -4.61 -8.48 11.51
CA VAL A 304 -3.86 -8.98 10.36
C VAL A 304 -4.77 -9.92 9.58
N LEU A 305 -5.07 -9.56 8.34
CA LEU A 305 -5.86 -10.38 7.42
C LEU A 305 -4.94 -10.83 6.27
N THR A 306 -4.83 -12.12 6.08
CA THR A 306 -4.08 -12.71 4.95
C THR A 306 -5.00 -13.60 4.14
N VAL A 307 -5.04 -13.40 2.83
CA VAL A 307 -5.74 -14.26 1.87
C VAL A 307 -4.68 -14.76 0.87
N THR A 308 -4.51 -16.07 0.77
CA THR A 308 -3.40 -16.66 -0.01
C THR A 308 -3.73 -16.87 -1.49
N ASP A 309 -4.85 -16.36 -1.95
CA ASP A 309 -5.33 -16.41 -3.33
C ASP A 309 -6.19 -15.15 -3.58
N GLU A 310 -7.26 -15.22 -4.33
CA GLU A 310 -8.13 -14.09 -4.65
C GLU A 310 -8.99 -13.62 -3.46
N MET A 311 -9.00 -12.33 -3.18
CA MET A 311 -10.01 -11.65 -2.38
C MET A 311 -10.97 -10.90 -3.31
N LYS A 312 -12.18 -11.37 -3.40
CA LYS A 312 -13.23 -10.74 -4.20
C LYS A 312 -14.22 -9.97 -3.32
N VAL A 313 -14.37 -8.68 -3.59
CA VAL A 313 -15.30 -7.78 -2.90
C VAL A 313 -16.41 -7.39 -3.86
N SER A 314 -17.64 -7.88 -3.67
CA SER A 314 -18.71 -7.73 -4.63
C SER A 314 -20.08 -7.55 -3.98
N ASN A 315 -21.07 -7.10 -4.79
CA ASN A 315 -22.47 -6.99 -4.37
C ASN A 315 -22.63 -6.22 -3.05
N SER A 316 -22.13 -4.98 -3.03
CA SER A 316 -22.14 -4.06 -1.89
C SER A 316 -21.40 -4.59 -0.64
N ALA A 317 -20.49 -5.55 -0.79
CA ALA A 317 -19.58 -5.93 0.26
C ALA A 317 -18.54 -4.82 0.51
N ARG A 318 -18.08 -4.71 1.75
CA ARG A 318 -17.12 -3.67 2.17
C ARG A 318 -16.02 -4.24 3.03
N ILE A 319 -14.83 -3.73 2.83
CA ILE A 319 -13.70 -3.91 3.75
C ILE A 319 -13.32 -2.55 4.31
N TYR A 320 -13.17 -2.49 5.62
CA TYR A 320 -12.53 -1.39 6.33
C TYR A 320 -11.27 -1.92 6.98
N ASN A 321 -10.12 -1.52 6.47
CA ASN A 321 -8.81 -1.93 6.96
C ASN A 321 -8.15 -0.77 7.72
N ASP A 322 -7.92 -0.94 9.03
CA ASP A 322 -7.12 -0.04 9.88
C ASP A 322 -5.83 -0.76 10.36
N GLY A 323 -5.68 -2.04 10.03
CA GLY A 323 -4.54 -2.90 10.32
C GLY A 323 -3.72 -3.25 9.07
N ALA A 324 -3.43 -4.53 8.89
CA ALA A 324 -2.72 -5.03 7.72
C ALA A 324 -3.58 -6.03 6.94
N VAL A 325 -3.64 -5.84 5.63
CA VAL A 325 -4.22 -6.81 4.67
C VAL A 325 -3.15 -7.19 3.67
N THR A 326 -2.97 -8.49 3.49
CA THR A 326 -2.11 -9.06 2.44
C THR A 326 -2.92 -10.06 1.63
N VAL A 327 -2.87 -9.94 0.33
CA VAL A 327 -3.61 -10.79 -0.62
C VAL A 327 -2.79 -11.00 -1.89
N ASP A 328 -2.96 -12.14 -2.56
CA ASP A 328 -2.33 -12.32 -3.86
C ASP A 328 -3.11 -11.51 -4.90
N ASP A 329 -4.39 -11.78 -5.11
CA ASP A 329 -5.25 -11.02 -6.02
C ASP A 329 -6.37 -10.29 -5.27
N LEU A 330 -6.60 -9.01 -5.60
CA LEU A 330 -7.73 -8.22 -5.09
C LEU A 330 -8.66 -7.83 -6.23
N LYS A 331 -9.89 -8.34 -6.20
CA LYS A 331 -10.90 -8.01 -7.21
C LYS A 331 -12.08 -7.30 -6.58
N ILE A 332 -12.37 -6.08 -7.08
CA ILE A 332 -13.49 -5.28 -6.60
C ILE A 332 -14.48 -5.07 -7.76
N ASN A 333 -15.69 -5.57 -7.60
CA ASN A 333 -16.73 -5.46 -8.63
C ASN A 333 -18.13 -5.26 -8.03
N SER A 334 -19.12 -4.98 -8.86
CA SER A 334 -20.55 -4.94 -8.46
C SER A 334 -20.81 -4.12 -7.19
N ASP A 335 -20.43 -2.84 -7.17
CA ASP A 335 -20.59 -1.92 -6.04
C ASP A 335 -19.84 -2.34 -4.76
N GLY A 336 -18.79 -3.15 -4.89
CA GLY A 336 -17.86 -3.45 -3.82
C GLY A 336 -16.97 -2.23 -3.48
N GLU A 337 -16.58 -2.11 -2.22
CA GLU A 337 -15.69 -1.04 -1.75
C GLU A 337 -14.57 -1.57 -0.86
N PHE A 338 -13.37 -1.04 -1.05
CA PHE A 338 -12.22 -1.29 -0.18
C PHE A 338 -11.74 0.02 0.44
N HIS A 339 -11.80 0.13 1.76
CA HIS A 339 -11.35 1.29 2.53
C HIS A 339 -10.06 0.94 3.28
N ASN A 340 -8.93 1.41 2.79
CA ASN A 340 -7.65 1.34 3.48
C ASN A 340 -7.49 2.59 4.36
N CYS A 341 -7.76 2.47 5.65
CA CYS A 341 -7.81 3.59 6.60
C CYS A 341 -6.41 4.18 6.86
N GLU A 342 -6.30 5.31 7.58
CA GLU A 342 -5.12 6.18 7.63
C GLU A 342 -3.82 5.52 8.09
N ASN A 343 -3.90 4.51 8.97
CA ASN A 343 -2.70 3.81 9.49
C ASN A 343 -2.52 2.41 8.90
N ALA A 344 -3.40 2.04 8.00
CA ALA A 344 -3.47 0.71 7.45
C ALA A 344 -2.37 0.44 6.41
N LEU A 345 -2.13 -0.83 6.20
CA LEU A 345 -1.28 -1.35 5.13
C LEU A 345 -2.11 -2.30 4.26
N LEU A 346 -2.08 -2.07 2.95
CA LEU A 346 -2.57 -3.00 1.94
C LEU A 346 -1.38 -3.50 1.10
N VAL A 347 -1.25 -4.82 0.97
CA VAL A 347 -0.29 -5.45 0.06
C VAL A 347 -1.05 -6.36 -0.88
N VAL A 348 -0.94 -6.11 -2.18
CA VAL A 348 -1.43 -6.99 -3.25
C VAL A 348 -0.21 -7.53 -3.98
N ASN A 349 0.00 -8.83 -3.89
CA ASN A 349 1.23 -9.46 -4.38
C ASN A 349 1.22 -9.67 -5.90
N ASP A 350 0.05 -9.80 -6.53
CA ASP A 350 -0.13 -10.00 -7.95
C ASP A 350 -1.06 -8.92 -8.52
N GLU A 351 -2.34 -9.15 -8.75
CA GLU A 351 -3.22 -8.22 -9.44
C GLU A 351 -4.27 -7.57 -8.52
N CYS A 352 -4.49 -6.25 -8.70
CA CYS A 352 -5.63 -5.50 -8.16
C CYS A 352 -6.54 -5.07 -9.30
N GLU A 353 -7.70 -5.71 -9.45
CA GLU A 353 -8.69 -5.38 -10.49
C GLU A 353 -9.85 -4.58 -9.90
N LEU A 354 -10.07 -3.35 -10.41
CA LEU A 354 -11.23 -2.52 -10.11
C LEU A 354 -12.14 -2.44 -11.32
N GLU A 355 -13.34 -2.98 -11.21
CA GLU A 355 -14.35 -2.85 -12.24
C GLU A 355 -15.10 -1.51 -12.16
N ARG A 356 -15.91 -1.22 -13.18
CA ARG A 356 -16.75 -0.01 -13.21
C ARG A 356 -17.70 0.02 -12.02
N SER A 357 -18.04 1.22 -11.56
CA SER A 357 -18.93 1.46 -10.40
C SER A 357 -18.39 0.90 -9.07
N THR A 358 -17.09 0.71 -8.95
CA THR A 358 -16.42 0.31 -7.70
C THR A 358 -15.46 1.37 -7.22
N ALA A 359 -15.10 1.32 -5.95
CA ALA A 359 -14.16 2.28 -5.38
C ALA A 359 -13.14 1.64 -4.45
N ILE A 360 -11.92 2.17 -4.50
CA ILE A 360 -10.87 1.93 -3.52
C ILE A 360 -10.47 3.26 -2.88
N TYR A 361 -10.49 3.29 -1.55
CA TYR A 361 -10.13 4.48 -0.75
C TYR A 361 -8.80 4.25 -0.06
N GLN A 362 -7.73 4.79 -0.63
CA GLN A 362 -6.36 4.64 -0.15
C GLN A 362 -5.97 5.79 0.78
N ARG A 363 -6.42 5.74 2.05
CA ARG A 363 -6.04 6.68 3.10
C ARG A 363 -4.80 6.22 3.87
N GLY A 364 -4.52 4.92 3.87
CA GLY A 364 -3.32 4.28 4.40
C GLY A 364 -2.25 4.08 3.33
N ARG A 365 -1.32 3.20 3.60
CA ARG A 365 -0.28 2.81 2.64
C ARG A 365 -0.74 1.64 1.81
N ALA A 366 -0.37 1.63 0.52
CA ALA A 366 -0.61 0.48 -0.33
C ALA A 366 0.62 0.15 -1.17
N SER A 367 0.80 -1.13 -1.43
CA SER A 367 1.80 -1.67 -2.32
C SER A 367 1.14 -2.73 -3.19
N ILE A 368 1.11 -2.50 -4.50
CA ILE A 368 0.38 -3.31 -5.47
C ILE A 368 1.35 -3.65 -6.61
N GLU A 369 1.43 -4.92 -6.99
CA GLU A 369 2.29 -5.31 -8.11
C GLU A 369 1.68 -4.89 -9.44
N GLU A 370 0.48 -5.32 -9.76
CA GLU A 370 -0.26 -4.91 -10.96
C GLU A 370 -1.63 -4.36 -10.58
N MET A 371 -2.06 -3.28 -11.23
CA MET A 371 -3.37 -2.69 -11.02
C MET A 371 -4.08 -2.43 -12.34
N THR A 372 -5.22 -3.09 -12.53
CA THR A 372 -6.15 -2.83 -13.63
C THR A 372 -7.35 -2.04 -13.11
N ALA A 373 -7.49 -0.78 -13.51
CA ALA A 373 -8.49 0.13 -12.97
C ALA A 373 -9.52 0.58 -14.02
N ARG A 374 -10.81 0.39 -13.68
CA ARG A 374 -11.96 0.94 -14.41
C ARG A 374 -12.94 1.69 -13.52
N GLY A 375 -12.70 1.66 -12.22
CA GLY A 375 -13.48 2.32 -11.16
C GLY A 375 -12.86 3.62 -10.67
N THR A 376 -13.21 3.99 -9.44
CA THR A 376 -12.73 5.22 -8.79
C THR A 376 -11.66 4.90 -7.75
N ILE A 377 -10.54 5.60 -7.82
CA ILE A 377 -9.42 5.47 -6.90
C ILE A 377 -9.23 6.78 -6.15
N TRP A 378 -9.37 6.73 -4.82
CA TRP A 378 -9.09 7.86 -3.94
C TRP A 378 -7.70 7.68 -3.32
N VAL A 379 -6.75 8.54 -3.67
CA VAL A 379 -5.38 8.51 -3.17
C VAL A 379 -5.19 9.62 -2.13
N ASN A 380 -5.15 9.24 -0.86
CA ASN A 380 -5.03 10.20 0.24
C ASN A 380 -3.69 10.07 0.98
N CYS A 381 -2.98 8.97 0.76
CA CYS A 381 -1.66 8.74 1.34
C CYS A 381 -0.69 8.27 0.24
N HIS A 382 0.26 7.44 0.60
CA HIS A 382 1.26 6.95 -0.33
C HIS A 382 0.88 5.56 -0.85
N THR A 383 0.74 5.45 -2.17
CA THR A 383 0.46 4.22 -2.90
C THR A 383 1.61 3.91 -3.85
N SER A 384 2.09 2.69 -3.88
CA SER A 384 3.07 2.21 -4.85
C SER A 384 2.43 1.12 -5.71
N VAL A 385 2.54 1.27 -7.03
CA VAL A 385 2.05 0.31 -8.02
C VAL A 385 3.20 0.03 -8.99
N ASN A 386 3.52 -1.23 -9.30
CA ASN A 386 4.57 -1.50 -10.26
C ASN A 386 4.08 -1.35 -11.69
N GLU A 387 2.94 -1.95 -12.04
CA GLU A 387 2.28 -1.76 -13.34
C GLU A 387 0.85 -1.27 -13.13
N LEU A 388 0.48 -0.15 -13.77
CA LEU A 388 -0.83 0.47 -13.66
C LEU A 388 -1.48 0.62 -15.03
N GLU A 389 -2.52 -0.15 -15.27
CA GLU A 389 -3.38 -0.01 -16.44
C GLU A 389 -4.72 0.60 -16.02
N ALA A 390 -5.18 1.66 -16.72
CA ALA A 390 -6.45 2.28 -16.41
C ALA A 390 -7.26 2.60 -17.68
N GLN A 391 -8.51 2.15 -17.68
CA GLN A 391 -9.44 2.36 -18.78
C GLN A 391 -10.75 2.98 -18.32
N GLY A 392 -10.95 4.25 -18.57
CA GLY A 392 -12.14 5.00 -18.14
C GLY A 392 -12.22 5.16 -16.62
N ALA A 393 -11.09 5.09 -15.93
CA ALA A 393 -10.98 5.22 -14.49
C ALA A 393 -10.94 6.68 -14.03
N GLU A 394 -11.22 6.88 -12.75
CA GLU A 394 -11.12 8.18 -12.08
C GLU A 394 -10.14 8.09 -10.91
N PHE A 395 -9.07 8.87 -10.96
CA PHE A 395 -8.12 9.02 -9.85
C PHE A 395 -8.33 10.36 -9.17
N ASN A 396 -8.48 10.34 -7.86
CA ASN A 396 -8.68 11.54 -7.05
C ASN A 396 -7.60 11.62 -5.98
N PHE A 397 -6.66 12.55 -6.14
CA PHE A 397 -5.57 12.78 -5.20
C PHE A 397 -5.93 13.88 -4.22
N SER A 398 -5.87 13.58 -2.93
CA SER A 398 -5.95 14.60 -1.89
C SER A 398 -4.67 15.44 -1.82
N ALA A 399 -4.69 16.50 -1.03
CA ALA A 399 -3.52 17.34 -0.81
C ALA A 399 -2.34 16.52 -0.28
N ASN A 400 -1.17 16.69 -0.91
CA ASN A 400 0.10 16.02 -0.58
C ASN A 400 0.08 14.49 -0.70
N ALA A 401 -0.94 13.90 -1.31
CA ALA A 401 -0.99 12.46 -1.58
C ALA A 401 0.05 12.07 -2.63
N GLY A 402 0.53 10.84 -2.58
CA GLY A 402 1.52 10.32 -3.50
C GLY A 402 1.12 8.98 -4.12
N LEU A 403 1.28 8.86 -5.44
CA LEU A 403 1.27 7.59 -6.14
C LEU A 403 2.57 7.44 -6.91
N ASP A 404 3.30 6.38 -6.62
CA ASP A 404 4.49 6.00 -7.35
C ASP A 404 4.16 4.79 -8.22
N ALA A 405 4.26 4.93 -9.54
CA ALA A 405 4.06 3.84 -10.48
C ALA A 405 5.33 3.56 -11.29
N GLY A 406 5.57 2.31 -11.65
CA GLY A 406 6.59 1.96 -12.62
C GLY A 406 6.08 2.26 -14.02
N ARG A 407 5.34 1.34 -14.61
CA ARG A 407 4.70 1.53 -15.91
C ARG A 407 3.26 1.96 -15.74
N VAL A 408 2.85 2.99 -16.48
CA VAL A 408 1.47 3.50 -16.50
C VAL A 408 0.93 3.47 -17.91
N GLU A 409 -0.23 2.82 -18.07
CA GLU A 409 -0.97 2.81 -19.32
C GLU A 409 -2.39 3.36 -19.11
N PHE A 410 -2.66 4.55 -19.69
CA PHE A 410 -3.94 5.23 -19.51
C PHE A 410 -4.74 5.31 -20.81
N ASN A 411 -6.03 5.01 -20.70
CA ASN A 411 -6.99 5.11 -21.77
C ASN A 411 -8.30 5.71 -21.25
N ASN A 412 -8.66 6.90 -21.73
CA ASN A 412 -9.86 7.64 -21.33
C ASN A 412 -9.96 7.81 -19.80
N THR A 413 -8.83 8.11 -19.16
CA THR A 413 -8.70 8.20 -17.70
C THR A 413 -8.66 9.65 -17.24
N ASN A 414 -9.35 9.93 -16.14
CA ASN A 414 -9.35 11.25 -15.50
C ASN A 414 -8.57 11.21 -14.19
N VAL A 415 -7.67 12.16 -14.01
CA VAL A 415 -6.86 12.32 -12.81
C VAL A 415 -7.10 13.70 -12.24
N SER A 416 -7.70 13.77 -11.07
CA SER A 416 -7.90 15.00 -10.31
C SER A 416 -6.84 15.10 -9.21
N MET A 417 -6.07 16.18 -9.20
CA MET A 417 -4.95 16.35 -8.29
C MET A 417 -5.13 17.60 -7.43
N ALA A 418 -5.10 17.46 -6.12
CA ALA A 418 -5.08 18.59 -5.20
C ALA A 418 -3.64 19.13 -5.00
N ARG A 419 -3.53 20.26 -4.29
CA ARG A 419 -2.26 20.94 -4.01
C ARG A 419 -1.22 19.99 -3.42
N GLY A 420 0.01 20.03 -3.91
CA GLY A 420 1.11 19.22 -3.42
C GLY A 420 0.99 17.71 -3.68
N ALA A 421 -0.04 17.27 -4.39
CA ALA A 421 -0.13 15.88 -4.80
C ALA A 421 0.97 15.52 -5.80
N ILE A 422 1.50 14.31 -5.70
CA ILE A 422 2.56 13.81 -6.59
C ILE A 422 2.13 12.51 -7.24
N PHE A 423 2.18 12.49 -8.57
CA PHE A 423 2.09 11.26 -9.32
C PHE A 423 3.41 11.02 -10.05
N THR A 424 4.14 10.00 -9.63
CA THR A 424 5.41 9.65 -10.26
C THR A 424 5.26 8.39 -11.09
N MET A 425 5.79 8.42 -12.32
CA MET A 425 5.80 7.32 -13.27
C MET A 425 7.22 7.12 -13.80
N GLU A 426 7.63 5.89 -14.04
CA GLU A 426 8.84 5.62 -14.81
C GLU A 426 8.52 5.72 -16.29
N GLU A 427 7.54 4.97 -16.76
CA GLU A 427 7.02 5.01 -18.12
C GLU A 427 5.54 5.41 -18.13
N TYR A 428 5.17 6.30 -19.03
CA TYR A 428 3.79 6.68 -19.30
C TYR A 428 3.40 6.34 -20.74
N ASN A 429 2.32 5.57 -20.91
CA ASN A 429 1.81 5.16 -22.19
C ASN A 429 0.34 5.58 -22.37
N ALA A 430 0.03 6.25 -23.48
CA ALA A 430 -1.32 6.64 -23.89
C ALA A 430 -1.54 6.23 -25.35
N ASP A 431 -1.30 4.96 -25.70
CA ASP A 431 -1.31 4.44 -27.07
C ASP A 431 -2.55 3.64 -27.42
N GLU A 432 -3.18 2.95 -26.46
CA GLU A 432 -4.22 1.98 -26.79
C GLU A 432 -5.65 2.56 -26.82
N LYS A 433 -6.38 2.22 -27.90
CA LYS A 433 -7.85 2.21 -28.07
C LYS A 433 -8.67 3.49 -27.84
N GLY A 434 -8.11 4.66 -28.12
CA GLY A 434 -8.96 5.82 -28.43
C GLY A 434 -9.69 6.45 -27.25
N GLY A 435 -9.02 7.30 -26.50
CA GLY A 435 -9.61 8.13 -25.47
C GLY A 435 -8.62 9.20 -25.03
N LYS A 436 -9.15 10.33 -24.54
CA LYS A 436 -8.32 11.41 -24.01
C LYS A 436 -8.12 11.20 -22.53
N ASN A 437 -6.89 11.38 -22.06
CA ASN A 437 -6.59 11.38 -20.65
C ASN A 437 -6.52 12.83 -20.15
N ASN A 438 -7.05 13.09 -18.95
CA ASN A 438 -7.09 14.43 -18.39
C ASN A 438 -6.48 14.44 -16.99
N PHE A 439 -5.48 15.25 -16.78
CA PHE A 439 -4.96 15.61 -15.47
C PHE A 439 -5.46 17.01 -15.13
N THR A 440 -6.25 17.13 -14.09
CA THR A 440 -6.90 18.39 -13.70
C THR A 440 -6.51 18.74 -12.28
N PHE A 441 -6.07 19.99 -12.09
CA PHE A 441 -5.81 20.50 -10.74
C PHE A 441 -7.10 20.96 -10.06
N THR A 442 -7.23 20.62 -8.77
CA THR A 442 -8.38 20.99 -7.95
C THR A 442 -7.93 21.70 -6.67
N GLY A 443 -8.51 22.87 -6.39
CA GLY A 443 -8.28 23.63 -5.16
C GLY A 443 -7.32 24.82 -5.31
N ASP A 444 -6.64 25.21 -4.22
CA ASP A 444 -5.71 26.33 -4.17
C ASP A 444 -4.38 26.01 -4.88
N ALA A 445 -3.85 26.96 -5.61
CA ALA A 445 -2.77 26.75 -6.59
C ALA A 445 -1.34 26.60 -6.01
N ASP A 446 -1.15 26.65 -4.68
CA ASP A 446 0.18 26.59 -4.08
C ASP A 446 0.21 25.62 -2.88
N PRO A 447 1.13 24.66 -2.83
CA PRO A 447 2.03 24.25 -3.91
C PRO A 447 1.29 23.55 -5.06
N ARG A 448 1.85 23.61 -6.29
CA ARG A 448 1.33 22.90 -7.46
C ARG A 448 1.27 21.39 -7.20
N ALA A 449 0.41 20.70 -7.91
CA ALA A 449 0.53 19.25 -8.05
C ALA A 449 1.69 18.94 -9.02
N VAL A 450 2.31 17.79 -8.85
CA VAL A 450 3.45 17.35 -9.67
C VAL A 450 3.13 16.03 -10.36
N VAL A 451 3.30 16.00 -11.68
CA VAL A 451 3.32 14.77 -12.47
C VAL A 451 4.76 14.59 -12.95
N LEU A 452 5.44 13.57 -12.45
CA LEU A 452 6.82 13.28 -12.78
C LEU A 452 6.90 12.01 -13.63
N ILE A 453 7.51 12.12 -14.82
CA ILE A 453 7.78 10.99 -15.70
C ILE A 453 9.29 10.90 -15.85
N SER A 454 9.90 9.83 -15.33
CA SER A 454 11.35 9.75 -15.17
C SER A 454 12.09 9.15 -16.37
N GLU A 455 11.43 8.28 -17.16
CA GLU A 455 12.12 7.59 -18.26
C GLU A 455 11.49 7.88 -19.61
N LYS A 456 10.20 7.62 -19.81
CA LYS A 456 9.59 7.66 -21.13
C LYS A 456 8.12 8.08 -21.08
N ALA A 457 7.74 8.98 -21.99
CA ALA A 457 6.35 9.30 -22.25
C ALA A 457 6.01 8.96 -23.70
N TYR A 458 5.01 8.12 -23.89
CA TYR A 458 4.51 7.71 -25.19
C TYR A 458 3.05 8.15 -25.33
N ILE A 459 2.81 9.19 -26.13
CA ILE A 459 1.47 9.73 -26.37
C ILE A 459 1.19 9.71 -27.87
N ARG A 460 0.37 8.78 -28.31
CA ARG A 460 0.01 8.64 -29.71
C ARG A 460 -1.00 9.71 -30.13
N LYS A 461 -0.91 10.14 -31.37
CA LYS A 461 -1.89 11.05 -31.99
C LYS A 461 -3.30 10.45 -31.95
N GLY A 462 -4.25 11.18 -31.40
CA GLY A 462 -5.63 10.71 -31.16
C GLY A 462 -5.88 10.20 -29.73
N HIS A 463 -4.83 10.12 -28.90
CA HIS A 463 -4.87 9.68 -27.49
C HIS A 463 -4.28 10.75 -26.57
N GLU A 464 -4.54 12.00 -26.89
CA GLU A 464 -3.95 13.15 -26.24
C GLU A 464 -4.14 13.08 -24.72
N THR A 465 -3.10 13.49 -23.99
CA THR A 465 -3.14 13.69 -22.55
C THR A 465 -3.06 15.17 -22.25
N TYR A 466 -4.07 15.71 -21.57
CA TYR A 466 -4.15 17.12 -21.21
C TYR A 466 -3.82 17.31 -19.73
N PHE A 467 -3.04 18.36 -19.45
CA PHE A 467 -2.71 18.81 -18.10
C PHE A 467 -3.27 20.22 -17.92
N SER A 468 -4.16 20.41 -16.95
CA SER A 468 -4.90 21.65 -16.75
C SER A 468 -4.81 22.16 -15.33
N GLY A 469 -4.60 23.46 -15.15
CA GLY A 469 -4.53 24.15 -13.87
C GLY A 469 -3.12 24.14 -13.26
N ALA A 470 -3.01 24.24 -11.94
CA ALA A 470 -1.73 24.36 -11.26
C ALA A 470 -0.98 23.00 -11.16
N ILE A 471 -0.62 22.43 -12.30
CA ILE A 471 0.17 21.21 -12.43
C ILE A 471 1.55 21.54 -12.96
N GLU A 472 2.59 20.97 -12.37
CA GLU A 472 3.94 20.91 -12.91
C GLU A 472 4.19 19.52 -13.48
N VAL A 473 4.39 19.44 -14.80
CA VAL A 473 4.80 18.20 -15.48
C VAL A 473 6.33 18.20 -15.55
N VAL A 474 6.95 17.27 -14.89
CA VAL A 474 8.40 17.10 -14.89
C VAL A 474 8.75 15.99 -15.87
N TYR A 475 9.28 16.38 -17.01
CA TYR A 475 9.68 15.48 -18.08
C TYR A 475 10.79 16.08 -18.93
N ASP A 476 11.83 15.31 -19.22
CA ASP A 476 12.92 15.71 -20.10
C ASP A 476 12.62 15.28 -21.55
N ASN A 477 12.12 16.22 -22.34
CA ASN A 477 11.69 16.00 -23.72
C ASN A 477 12.87 15.78 -24.72
N ASP A 478 14.12 15.95 -24.31
CA ASP A 478 15.27 15.92 -25.24
C ASP A 478 15.63 14.49 -25.70
N ARG A 479 14.91 13.48 -25.23
CA ARG A 479 15.25 12.06 -25.44
C ARG A 479 14.59 11.40 -26.65
N ASP A 480 13.45 11.91 -27.14
CA ASP A 480 12.76 11.29 -28.29
C ASP A 480 11.84 12.28 -29.02
N GLU A 481 12.11 12.54 -30.30
CA GLU A 481 11.38 13.54 -31.09
C GLU A 481 9.95 13.10 -31.46
N ASP A 482 9.65 11.80 -31.45
CA ASP A 482 8.38 11.27 -31.95
C ASP A 482 7.28 11.15 -30.90
N TYR A 483 7.60 11.19 -29.56
CA TYR A 483 6.68 10.85 -28.48
C TYR A 483 6.71 11.83 -27.31
N THR A 484 6.85 13.11 -27.60
CA THR A 484 7.00 14.15 -26.59
C THR A 484 5.67 14.65 -26.04
N ILE A 485 5.67 15.10 -24.78
CA ILE A 485 4.57 15.90 -24.23
C ILE A 485 4.56 17.25 -24.93
N ARG A 486 3.51 17.53 -25.68
CA ARG A 486 3.40 18.74 -26.48
C ARG A 486 2.94 19.91 -25.64
N LYS A 487 3.39 21.12 -26.00
CA LYS A 487 2.98 22.35 -25.28
C LYS A 487 1.49 22.64 -25.36
N ASP A 488 0.80 22.20 -26.43
CA ASP A 488 -0.64 22.34 -26.59
C ASP A 488 -1.47 21.40 -25.69
N TYR A 489 -0.83 20.45 -25.00
CA TYR A 489 -1.44 19.63 -23.97
C TYR A 489 -1.46 20.30 -22.59
N LEU A 490 -0.72 21.42 -22.42
CA LEU A 490 -0.66 22.17 -21.17
C LEU A 490 -1.62 23.36 -21.24
N THR A 491 -2.64 23.36 -20.39
CA THR A 491 -3.70 24.39 -20.38
C THR A 491 -3.86 25.00 -18.99
N ASP A 492 -4.51 26.16 -18.91
CA ASP A 492 -4.96 26.83 -17.68
C ASP A 492 -3.86 27.01 -16.61
N GLY A 493 -2.61 27.24 -17.03
CA GLY A 493 -1.50 27.48 -16.13
C GLY A 493 -0.64 26.27 -15.79
N ALA A 494 -0.90 25.11 -16.40
CA ALA A 494 0.02 23.97 -16.32
C ALA A 494 1.37 24.32 -16.95
N VAL A 495 2.45 23.84 -16.38
CA VAL A 495 3.83 24.10 -16.82
C VAL A 495 4.59 22.80 -16.99
N MET A 496 5.60 22.82 -17.85
CA MET A 496 6.53 21.70 -18.02
C MET A 496 7.95 22.16 -17.70
N SER A 497 8.68 21.32 -17.00
CA SER A 497 10.08 21.53 -16.62
C SER A 497 10.89 20.25 -16.77
N ALA A 498 12.17 20.37 -17.09
CA ALA A 498 13.09 19.23 -17.16
C ALA A 498 13.47 18.70 -15.76
N SER A 499 13.24 19.49 -14.71
CA SER A 499 13.46 19.12 -13.32
C SER A 499 12.38 19.73 -12.43
N GLN A 500 12.01 19.02 -11.37
CA GLN A 500 10.98 19.50 -10.44
C GLN A 500 11.38 20.82 -9.79
N THR A 501 10.50 21.81 -9.90
CA THR A 501 10.67 23.15 -9.30
C THR A 501 9.75 23.37 -8.10
N THR A 502 8.63 22.65 -8.06
CA THR A 502 7.68 22.71 -6.93
C THR A 502 8.25 21.99 -5.72
N ILE A 503 8.37 22.70 -4.61
CA ILE A 503 8.82 22.13 -3.33
C ILE A 503 7.60 21.63 -2.57
N ILE A 504 7.57 20.32 -2.31
CA ILE A 504 6.52 19.67 -1.51
C ILE A 504 7.14 19.25 -0.18
N THR A 505 6.72 19.91 0.88
CA THR A 505 7.30 19.76 2.24
C THR A 505 6.47 18.86 3.14
N GLU A 506 5.23 18.57 2.78
CA GLU A 506 4.29 17.80 3.60
C GLU A 506 4.05 16.41 2.99
N ASN A 507 3.83 15.43 3.86
CA ASN A 507 3.46 14.07 3.48
C ASN A 507 1.95 13.89 3.74
N GLY A 508 1.18 13.56 2.71
CA GLY A 508 -0.27 13.38 2.76
C GLY A 508 -0.80 12.35 3.75
N CYS A 509 0.08 11.46 4.24
CA CYS A 509 -0.28 10.48 5.26
C CYS A 509 -0.54 11.07 6.66
N ASN A 510 -0.41 12.38 6.85
CA ASN A 510 -0.61 13.06 8.13
C ASN A 510 -2.03 13.60 8.34
N GLY A 511 -3.04 12.88 7.87
CA GLY A 511 -4.45 13.21 8.16
C GLY A 511 -4.99 14.42 7.38
N GLY A 512 -4.58 14.57 6.13
CA GLY A 512 -5.24 15.49 5.20
C GLY A 512 -6.74 15.17 5.17
N LYS A 513 -7.59 16.20 5.28
CA LYS A 513 -9.04 16.04 5.11
C LYS A 513 -9.27 15.45 3.73
N ASP A 514 -10.13 14.44 3.64
CA ASP A 514 -10.60 13.92 2.37
C ASP A 514 -10.90 15.04 1.39
N PRO A 515 -10.56 14.89 0.10
CA PRO A 515 -11.23 15.67 -0.91
C PRO A 515 -12.72 15.43 -0.64
N VAL A 516 -13.47 16.50 -0.46
CA VAL A 516 -14.88 16.47 -0.08
C VAL A 516 -15.55 15.40 -0.92
N ASN A 517 -15.87 14.27 -0.28
CA ASN A 517 -16.76 13.30 -0.87
C ASN A 517 -18.06 14.08 -1.12
N PRO A 518 -18.50 14.32 -2.33
CA PRO A 518 -19.84 14.84 -2.54
C PRO A 518 -20.78 13.72 -2.11
N ASP A 519 -21.38 13.85 -0.91
CA ASP A 519 -22.51 13.02 -0.48
C ASP A 519 -23.64 13.06 -1.51
#